data_c90803eb4dae3579187baa3d4df1cdb9
#
_entry.id   c90803eb4dae3579187baa3d4df1cdb9
#
_cell.length_a   1.000
_cell.length_b   1.000
_cell.length_c   1.000
_cell.angle_alpha   90.00
_cell.angle_beta   90.00
_cell.angle_gamma   90.00
#
_symmetry.space_group_name_H-M   'P 1'
#
loop_
_entity.id
_entity.type
_entity.pdbx_description
1 polymer ?
#
loop_
_entity_poly.entity_id
_entity_poly.type
_entity_poly.pdbx_seq_one_letter_code
_entity_poly.pdbx_strand_id
1 'polypeptide(L)' 'MSDRNYQPSKDTAMALIFALRLKLEQAEELLRCAGYSLSHSNQRDIVIEYFIREEVYDLMVINDVLHKLEEKKIGR' A
#
# COMPACT_ATOMS: atom_id res chain seq x y z
N MET A 1 25.74 4.81 -9.17
CA MET A 1 25.97 3.60 -8.45
C MET A 1 24.67 3.03 -7.89
N SER A 2 24.48 1.78 -8.09
CA SER A 2 23.29 1.18 -7.58
C SER A 2 23.45 0.89 -6.09
N ASP A 3 22.48 1.26 -5.32
CA ASP A 3 22.48 0.95 -3.92
C ASP A 3 21.79 -0.40 -3.75
N ARG A 4 22.56 -1.43 -3.56
CA ARG A 4 22.01 -2.78 -3.45
C ARG A 4 21.22 -2.97 -2.19
N ASN A 5 21.37 -2.09 -1.23
CA ASN A 5 20.62 -2.16 0.01
C ASN A 5 19.38 -1.29 -0.01
N TYR A 6 19.14 -0.63 -1.14
CA TYR A 6 17.98 0.23 -1.24
C TYR A 6 16.70 -0.58 -1.16
N GLN A 7 15.81 -0.15 -0.32
CA GLN A 7 14.48 -0.70 -0.23
C GLN A 7 13.48 0.44 -0.25
N PRO A 8 12.44 0.35 -1.05
CA PRO A 8 11.39 1.37 -0.99
C PRO A 8 10.72 1.28 0.38
N SER A 9 10.23 2.41 0.85
CA SER A 9 9.44 2.41 2.08
C SER A 9 8.14 1.66 1.82
N LYS A 10 7.48 1.24 2.91
CA LYS A 10 6.19 0.59 2.78
C LYS A 10 5.19 1.50 2.06
N ASP A 11 5.25 2.80 2.35
CA ASP A 11 4.39 3.77 1.67
C ASP A 11 4.64 3.78 0.17
N THR A 12 5.90 3.76 -0.23
CA THR A 12 6.23 3.74 -1.66
C THR A 12 5.73 2.46 -2.31
N ALA A 13 5.91 1.33 -1.63
CA ALA A 13 5.43 0.06 -2.17
C ALA A 13 3.91 0.09 -2.32
N MET A 14 3.20 0.63 -1.34
CA MET A 14 1.75 0.75 -1.43
C MET A 14 1.33 1.66 -2.56
N ALA A 15 2.04 2.77 -2.75
CA ALA A 15 1.73 3.67 -3.86
C ALA A 15 1.91 2.97 -5.20
N LEU A 16 2.93 2.13 -5.31
CA LEU A 16 3.16 1.37 -6.53
C LEU A 16 2.03 0.37 -6.79
N ILE A 17 1.54 -0.26 -5.73
CA ILE A 17 0.43 -1.20 -5.87
C ILE A 17 -0.75 -0.51 -6.54
N PHE A 18 -1.10 0.68 -6.07
CA PHE A 18 -2.26 1.38 -6.62
C PHE A 18 -1.95 1.98 -7.99
N ALA A 19 -0.73 2.45 -8.19
CA ALA A 19 -0.35 3.00 -9.50
C ALA A 19 -0.38 1.93 -10.59
N LEU A 20 0.04 0.71 -10.25
CA LEU A 20 0.08 -0.40 -11.19
C LEU A 20 -1.21 -1.21 -11.20
N ARG A 21 -2.14 -0.88 -10.33
CA ARG A 21 -3.43 -1.56 -10.21
C ARG A 21 -3.26 -3.06 -10.02
N LEU A 22 -2.42 -3.43 -9.07
CA LEU A 22 -2.12 -4.83 -8.82
C LEU A 22 -3.27 -5.47 -8.05
N LYS A 23 -3.48 -6.73 -8.33
CA LYS A 23 -4.44 -7.52 -7.56
C LYS A 23 -3.81 -7.89 -6.23
N LEU A 24 -4.64 -8.39 -5.31
CA LEU A 24 -4.18 -8.65 -3.95
C LEU A 24 -2.96 -9.58 -3.93
N GLU A 25 -2.99 -10.65 -4.72
CA GLU A 25 -1.87 -11.59 -4.76
C GLU A 25 -0.59 -10.89 -5.21
N GLN A 26 -0.71 -10.06 -6.25
CA GLN A 26 0.44 -9.33 -6.77
C GLN A 26 0.92 -8.28 -5.78
N ALA A 27 -0.02 -7.63 -5.11
CA ALA A 27 0.32 -6.63 -4.11
C ALA A 27 1.09 -7.26 -2.95
N GLU A 28 0.63 -8.41 -2.49
CA GLU A 28 1.31 -9.11 -1.40
C GLU A 28 2.70 -9.55 -1.82
N GLU A 29 2.84 -9.98 -3.07
CA GLU A 29 4.15 -10.37 -3.58
C GLU A 29 5.09 -9.19 -3.62
N LEU A 30 4.62 -8.04 -4.09
CA LEU A 30 5.44 -6.84 -4.13
C LEU A 30 5.90 -6.44 -2.73
N LEU A 31 4.96 -6.45 -1.78
CA LEU A 31 5.31 -6.09 -0.41
C LEU A 31 6.32 -7.07 0.18
N ARG A 32 6.13 -8.36 -0.09
CA ARG A 32 7.04 -9.37 0.43
C ARG A 32 8.44 -9.17 -0.13
N CYS A 33 8.55 -8.85 -1.41
CA CYS A 33 9.85 -8.61 -2.02
C CYS A 33 10.56 -7.42 -1.41
N ALA A 34 9.78 -6.44 -0.92
CA ALA A 34 10.34 -5.27 -0.26
C ALA A 34 10.54 -5.48 1.24
N GLY A 35 10.18 -6.67 1.74
CA GLY A 35 10.34 -6.96 3.17
C GLY A 35 9.16 -6.54 4.01
N TYR A 36 8.00 -6.35 3.42
CA TYR A 36 6.82 -5.90 4.14
C TYR A 36 5.68 -6.88 4.00
N SER A 37 4.65 -6.69 4.80
CA SER A 37 3.43 -7.44 4.70
C SER A 37 2.28 -6.57 5.20
N LEU A 38 1.07 -6.94 4.81
CA LEU A 38 -0.11 -6.26 5.32
C LEU A 38 -0.47 -6.87 6.66
N SER A 39 -0.69 -6.01 7.64
CA SER A 39 -1.01 -6.45 9.00
C SER A 39 -2.52 -6.38 9.21
N HIS A 40 -3.06 -7.41 9.83
CA HIS A 40 -4.47 -7.39 10.17
C HIS A 40 -4.74 -6.72 11.52
N SER A 41 -3.67 -6.26 12.16
CA SER A 41 -3.78 -5.51 13.41
C SER A 41 -3.64 -4.02 13.23
N ASN A 42 -3.29 -3.59 12.01
CA ASN A 42 -3.07 -2.19 11.71
C ASN A 42 -4.23 -1.68 10.88
N GLN A 43 -4.92 -0.67 11.41
CA GLN A 43 -6.12 -0.15 10.74
C GLN A 43 -5.82 0.33 9.33
N ARG A 44 -4.70 0.99 9.15
CA ARG A 44 -4.32 1.49 7.83
C ARG A 44 -4.13 0.35 6.84
N ASP A 45 -3.45 -0.71 7.27
CA ASP A 45 -3.22 -1.86 6.41
C ASP A 45 -4.52 -2.56 6.06
N ILE A 46 -5.43 -2.65 7.02
CA ILE A 46 -6.74 -3.26 6.78
C ILE A 46 -7.51 -2.51 5.72
N VAL A 47 -7.50 -1.18 5.80
CA VAL A 47 -8.17 -0.34 4.82
C VAL A 47 -7.56 -0.53 3.44
N ILE A 48 -6.23 -0.53 3.38
CA ILE A 48 -5.52 -0.67 2.11
C ILE A 48 -5.82 -2.02 1.49
N GLU A 49 -5.80 -3.08 2.29
CA GLU A 49 -6.12 -4.41 1.78
C GLU A 49 -7.54 -4.46 1.24
N TYR A 50 -8.46 -3.82 1.92
CA TYR A 50 -9.86 -3.78 1.48
C TYR A 50 -9.96 -3.16 0.08
N PHE A 51 -9.31 -2.02 -0.12
CA PHE A 51 -9.37 -1.34 -1.41
C PHE A 51 -8.72 -2.17 -2.52
N ILE A 52 -7.63 -2.86 -2.21
CA ILE A 52 -6.98 -3.72 -3.20
C ILE A 52 -7.92 -4.88 -3.57
N ARG A 53 -8.54 -5.48 -2.56
CA ARG A 53 -9.45 -6.60 -2.78
C ARG A 53 -10.64 -6.18 -3.63
N GLU A 54 -11.15 -4.98 -3.40
CA GLU A 54 -12.28 -4.47 -4.16
C GLU A 54 -11.85 -3.84 -5.48
N GLU A 55 -10.55 -3.81 -5.73
CA GLU A 55 -9.98 -3.24 -6.96
C GLU A 55 -10.34 -1.77 -7.14
N VAL A 56 -10.33 -1.05 -6.04
CA VAL A 56 -10.51 0.41 -6.04
C VAL A 56 -9.12 1.01 -5.92
N TYR A 57 -8.66 1.65 -6.99
CA TYR A 57 -7.28 2.13 -7.07
C TYR A 57 -7.18 3.65 -7.10
N ASP A 58 -8.25 4.33 -6.69
CA ASP A 58 -8.28 5.79 -6.67
C ASP A 58 -7.67 6.29 -5.36
N LEU A 59 -6.45 6.84 -5.45
CA LEU A 59 -5.76 7.30 -4.25
C LEU A 59 -6.51 8.42 -3.55
N MET A 60 -7.26 9.23 -4.28
CA MET A 60 -8.02 10.30 -3.63
C MET A 60 -9.06 9.71 -2.68
N VAL A 61 -9.76 8.68 -3.13
CA VAL A 61 -10.76 8.02 -2.30
C VAL A 61 -10.10 7.35 -1.12
N ILE A 62 -9.01 6.63 -1.37
CA ILE A 62 -8.31 5.90 -0.32
C ILE A 62 -7.77 6.86 0.73
N ASN A 63 -7.15 7.94 0.29
CA ASN A 63 -6.57 8.91 1.22
C ASN A 63 -7.65 9.66 1.99
N ASP A 64 -8.82 9.86 1.38
CA ASP A 64 -9.92 10.48 2.08
C ASP A 64 -10.38 9.61 3.24
N VAL A 65 -10.50 8.30 3.01
CA VAL A 65 -10.88 7.38 4.07
C VAL A 65 -9.81 7.34 5.15
N LEU A 66 -8.54 7.27 4.74
CA LEU A 66 -7.44 7.26 5.71
C LEU A 66 -7.43 8.54 6.54
N HIS A 67 -7.71 9.67 5.91
CA HIS A 67 -7.76 10.93 6.62
C HIS A 67 -8.86 10.92 7.68
N LYS A 68 -10.03 10.40 7.32
CA LYS A 68 -11.15 10.34 8.25
C LYS A 68 -10.86 9.42 9.42
N LEU A 69 -10.00 8.43 9.21
CA LEU A 69 -9.60 7.51 10.26
C LEU A 69 -8.36 8.00 11.01
N GLU A 70 -7.89 9.20 10.67
CA GLU A 70 -6.70 9.79 11.25
C GLU A 70 -5.46 8.95 11.02
N GLU A 71 -5.42 8.28 9.87
CA GLU A 71 -4.28 7.48 9.48
C GLU A 71 -3.46 8.22 8.44
N LYS A 72 -2.19 7.82 8.31
CA LYS A 72 -1.29 8.44 7.38
C LYS A 72 -1.71 8.14 5.94
N LYS A 73 -1.73 9.17 5.12
CA LYS A 73 -2.08 9.03 3.72
C LYS A 73 -0.97 8.33 2.95
N ILE A 74 -1.35 7.71 1.83
CA ILE A 74 -0.41 7.07 0.93
C ILE A 74 0.17 8.12 0.01
N GLY A 75 1.48 8.09 -0.11
CA GLY A 75 2.17 8.92 -1.07
C GLY A 75 2.43 10.34 -0.65
N ARG A 76 1.89 10.76 0.46
CA ARG A 76 2.20 12.08 1.01
C ARG A 76 1.60 12.21 2.37
#